data_a5b97c812fcdaee635cf5e3408984ae3
#
_entry.id   a5b97c812fcdaee635cf5e3408984ae3
#
_cell.length_a   1.000
_cell.length_b   1.000
_cell.length_c   1.000
_cell.angle_alpha   90.00
_cell.angle_beta   90.00
_cell.angle_gamma   90.00
#
_symmetry.space_group_name_H-M   'P 1'
#
loop_
_entity.id
_entity.type
_entity.pdbx_description
1 polymer ?
#
loop_
_entity_poly.entity_id
_entity_poly.type
_entity_poly.pdbx_seq_one_letter_code
_entity_poly.pdbx_strand_id
1 'polypeptide(L)'
;HSTMTSWGEDRETEAYRNMLTQFGGPGKLVAVVSDSYDLYRAVKNIWGEELKAEVEATGGTLVVRPDSGDASRVPIDTVEMLGEIFGFTLNKKGFKVLNPAVRVIQGDGITPETIRILLGRLEDQGWSAENLAFGMGAGLLQKVNRDTLRFAMKANARQDADGNWHGINKNPKTDPGKASKRYRQAVIMENGAPVAVPLKDLGDRENLMKPVWQDGELLVDWTLAEIRERANSR
;
A
#
# COMPACT_ATOMS: atom_id res chain seq x y z
N HIS A 1 11.63 -3.69 14.03
CA HIS A 1 11.43 -3.95 15.48
C HIS A 1 12.43 -4.93 16.08
N SER A 2 12.66 -6.10 15.47
CA SER A 2 13.55 -7.12 16.08
C SER A 2 14.94 -6.60 16.46
N THR A 3 15.50 -5.68 15.70
CA THR A 3 16.79 -5.05 16.04
C THR A 3 16.70 -4.27 17.36
N MET A 4 15.61 -3.55 17.59
CA MET A 4 15.40 -2.78 18.82
C MET A 4 15.06 -3.71 20.00
N THR A 5 14.07 -4.59 19.81
CA THR A 5 13.60 -5.47 20.89
C THR A 5 14.61 -6.53 21.31
N SER A 6 15.61 -6.85 20.48
CA SER A 6 16.71 -7.77 20.87
C SER A 6 17.61 -7.23 21.99
N TRP A 7 17.56 -5.93 22.26
CA TRP A 7 18.29 -5.30 23.38
C TRP A 7 17.52 -5.37 24.71
N GLY A 8 16.19 -5.56 24.67
CA GLY A 8 15.30 -5.45 25.80
C GLY A 8 14.79 -4.04 26.03
N GLU A 9 13.65 -3.92 26.73
CA GLU A 9 13.02 -2.62 27.02
C GLU A 9 13.89 -1.71 27.86
N ASP A 10 14.56 -2.28 28.85
CA ASP A 10 15.48 -1.59 29.77
C ASP A 10 16.72 -1.02 29.08
N ARG A 11 17.02 -1.47 27.85
CA ARG A 11 18.17 -1.05 27.06
C ARG A 11 17.80 -0.43 25.72
N GLU A 12 16.61 0.10 25.61
CA GLU A 12 16.11 0.74 24.38
C GLU A 12 16.98 1.94 23.97
N THR A 13 17.44 2.73 24.93
CA THR A 13 18.34 3.87 24.66
C THR A 13 19.67 3.43 24.04
N GLU A 14 20.27 2.34 24.53
CA GLU A 14 21.49 1.80 23.94
C GLU A 14 21.27 1.23 22.55
N ALA A 15 20.10 0.60 22.29
CA ALA A 15 19.74 0.15 20.96
C ALA A 15 19.68 1.31 19.97
N TYR A 16 19.05 2.43 20.35
CA TYR A 16 18.98 3.64 19.53
C TYR A 16 20.33 4.28 19.33
N ARG A 17 21.14 4.40 20.37
CA ARG A 17 22.53 4.91 20.27
C ARG A 17 23.36 4.04 19.33
N ASN A 18 23.21 2.73 19.39
CA ASN A 18 23.89 1.83 18.46
C ASN A 18 23.50 2.11 16.99
N MET A 19 22.24 2.38 16.71
CA MET A 19 21.81 2.75 15.35
C MET A 19 22.47 4.03 14.86
N LEU A 20 22.52 5.07 15.70
CA LEU A 20 23.22 6.32 15.35
C LEU A 20 24.72 6.09 15.12
N THR A 21 25.37 5.30 15.98
CA THR A 21 26.81 5.03 15.90
C THR A 21 27.19 4.22 14.66
N GLN A 22 26.39 3.19 14.32
CA GLN A 22 26.71 2.29 13.22
C GLN A 22 26.31 2.84 11.86
N PHE A 23 25.20 3.59 11.77
CA PHE A 23 24.59 3.96 10.51
C PHE A 23 24.46 5.48 10.32
N GLY A 24 24.62 6.27 11.37
CA GLY A 24 24.63 7.73 11.32
C GLY A 24 25.85 8.31 10.63
N GLY A 25 25.86 9.63 10.42
CA GLY A 25 26.99 10.39 9.89
C GLY A 25 26.58 11.45 8.89
N PRO A 26 27.50 12.35 8.53
CA PRO A 26 27.21 13.46 7.63
C PRO A 26 26.56 13.01 6.31
N GLY A 27 25.43 13.62 5.96
CA GLY A 27 24.68 13.31 4.75
C GLY A 27 23.94 11.98 4.72
N LYS A 28 23.96 11.20 5.81
CA LYS A 28 23.23 9.94 5.92
C LYS A 28 21.85 10.13 6.53
N LEU A 29 20.92 9.26 6.12
CA LEU A 29 19.61 9.10 6.72
C LEU A 29 19.59 7.79 7.50
N VAL A 30 19.21 7.84 8.76
CA VAL A 30 19.05 6.68 9.62
C VAL A 30 17.61 6.59 10.11
N ALA A 31 16.83 5.65 9.57
CA ALA A 31 15.47 5.41 10.03
C ALA A 31 15.46 4.41 11.19
N VAL A 32 14.87 4.81 12.32
CA VAL A 32 14.79 4.01 13.54
C VAL A 32 13.34 3.85 13.97
N VAL A 33 12.89 2.59 14.05
CA VAL A 33 11.60 2.24 14.65
C VAL A 33 11.61 2.64 16.11
N SER A 34 10.65 3.46 16.53
CA SER A 34 10.67 4.11 17.83
C SER A 34 9.44 3.80 18.71
N ASP A 35 8.58 2.87 18.25
CA ASP A 35 7.35 2.47 18.94
C ASP A 35 7.38 1.01 19.43
N SER A 36 8.58 0.46 19.65
CA SER A 36 8.71 -0.91 20.14
C SER A 36 8.03 -1.11 21.50
N TYR A 37 7.98 -0.06 22.32
CA TYR A 37 7.34 -0.04 23.64
C TYR A 37 6.44 1.17 23.83
N ASP A 38 7.00 2.39 23.86
CA ASP A 38 6.27 3.64 24.01
C ASP A 38 6.88 4.72 23.12
N LEU A 39 6.20 5.03 22.00
CA LEU A 39 6.65 6.02 21.04
C LEU A 39 6.85 7.41 21.66
N TYR A 40 5.88 7.86 22.45
CA TYR A 40 5.92 9.24 22.99
C TYR A 40 7.04 9.40 24.02
N ARG A 41 7.27 8.39 24.84
CA ARG A 41 8.44 8.31 25.72
C ARG A 41 9.74 8.28 24.91
N ALA A 42 9.80 7.45 23.87
CA ALA A 42 10.97 7.34 23.02
C ALA A 42 11.32 8.69 22.35
N VAL A 43 10.31 9.39 21.80
CA VAL A 43 10.52 10.69 21.17
C VAL A 43 10.93 11.76 22.18
N LYS A 44 10.21 11.85 23.31
CA LYS A 44 10.43 12.89 24.29
C LYS A 44 11.72 12.66 25.10
N ASN A 45 11.84 11.50 25.71
CA ASN A 45 12.91 11.26 26.68
C ASN A 45 14.17 10.72 26.00
N ILE A 46 14.05 9.67 25.16
CA ILE A 46 15.25 9.05 24.59
C ILE A 46 15.83 9.96 23.50
N TRP A 47 15.07 10.24 22.43
CA TRP A 47 15.57 11.10 21.35
C TRP A 47 15.73 12.55 21.77
N GLY A 48 14.79 13.06 22.58
CA GLY A 48 14.69 14.48 22.92
C GLY A 48 15.55 14.92 24.10
N GLU A 49 15.91 14.01 25.00
CA GLU A 49 16.71 14.34 26.18
C GLU A 49 18.04 13.57 26.16
N GLU A 50 18.01 12.22 26.23
CA GLU A 50 19.18 11.40 26.41
C GLU A 50 20.14 11.38 25.21
N LEU A 51 19.60 11.34 23.98
CA LEU A 51 20.38 11.23 22.73
C LEU A 51 20.34 12.50 21.87
N LYS A 52 19.71 13.58 22.32
CA LYS A 52 19.57 14.82 21.53
C LYS A 52 20.90 15.35 21.02
N ALA A 53 21.85 15.49 21.90
CA ALA A 53 23.18 15.98 21.55
C ALA A 53 23.89 15.07 20.53
N GLU A 54 23.71 13.75 20.67
CA GLU A 54 24.28 12.77 19.75
C GLU A 54 23.62 12.86 18.37
N VAL A 55 22.29 13.01 18.31
CA VAL A 55 21.53 13.22 17.05
C VAL A 55 22.02 14.46 16.33
N GLU A 56 22.13 15.59 17.02
CA GLU A 56 22.60 16.86 16.44
C GLU A 56 24.05 16.78 15.98
N ALA A 57 24.89 16.04 16.71
CA ALA A 57 26.33 15.90 16.40
C ALA A 57 26.60 14.98 15.20
N THR A 58 25.68 14.08 14.80
CA THR A 58 25.92 13.16 13.67
C THR A 58 26.18 13.88 12.35
N GLY A 59 25.63 15.08 12.15
CA GLY A 59 25.61 15.77 10.86
C GLY A 59 24.79 15.09 9.79
N GLY A 60 24.04 14.03 10.16
CA GLY A 60 23.06 13.33 9.32
C GLY A 60 21.63 13.64 9.74
N THR A 61 20.69 12.79 9.34
CA THR A 61 19.27 12.92 9.70
C THR A 61 18.75 11.65 10.34
N LEU A 62 18.32 11.73 11.59
CA LEU A 62 17.51 10.72 12.24
C LEU A 62 16.09 10.76 11.64
N VAL A 63 15.60 9.64 11.17
CA VAL A 63 14.22 9.50 10.70
C VAL A 63 13.47 8.65 11.73
N VAL A 64 12.65 9.27 12.55
CA VAL A 64 11.82 8.59 13.55
C VAL A 64 10.70 7.85 12.83
N ARG A 65 10.54 6.55 13.12
CA ARG A 65 9.53 5.71 12.51
C ARG A 65 8.53 5.20 13.56
N PRO A 66 7.36 5.81 13.68
CA PRO A 66 6.19 5.15 14.27
C PRO A 66 5.69 4.07 13.30
N ASP A 67 5.27 2.93 13.82
CA ASP A 67 4.83 1.78 13.01
C ASP A 67 3.54 1.14 13.56
N SER A 68 2.89 1.82 14.50
CA SER A 68 1.65 1.39 15.17
C SER A 68 0.75 2.57 15.53
N GLY A 69 -0.48 2.26 15.95
CA GLY A 69 -1.48 3.25 16.36
C GLY A 69 -2.27 3.82 15.18
N ASP A 70 -2.91 4.97 15.39
CA ASP A 70 -3.68 5.65 14.35
C ASP A 70 -2.74 6.28 13.30
N ALA A 71 -2.63 5.61 12.15
CA ALA A 71 -1.79 6.04 11.05
C ALA A 71 -2.10 7.46 10.54
N SER A 72 -3.29 7.99 10.82
CA SER A 72 -3.69 9.35 10.42
C SER A 72 -3.33 10.42 11.44
N ARG A 73 -2.91 10.05 12.64
CA ARG A 73 -2.64 10.97 13.76
C ARG A 73 -1.22 10.86 14.29
N VAL A 74 -0.76 9.67 14.61
CA VAL A 74 0.53 9.45 15.29
C VAL A 74 1.72 10.09 14.56
N PRO A 75 1.81 10.06 13.20
CA PRO A 75 2.90 10.76 12.51
C PRO A 75 2.88 12.28 12.69
N ILE A 76 1.69 12.87 12.81
CA ILE A 76 1.54 14.31 13.01
C ILE A 76 1.99 14.69 14.43
N ASP A 77 1.50 13.97 15.44
CA ASP A 77 1.93 14.15 16.83
C ASP A 77 3.47 14.04 16.94
N THR A 78 4.07 13.10 16.21
CA THR A 78 5.53 12.91 16.17
C THR A 78 6.25 14.11 15.54
N VAL A 79 5.73 14.65 14.44
CA VAL A 79 6.29 15.87 13.81
C VAL A 79 6.22 17.05 14.76
N GLU A 80 5.10 17.25 15.44
CA GLU A 80 4.92 18.34 16.41
C GLU A 80 5.92 18.23 17.57
N MET A 81 6.02 17.06 18.19
CA MET A 81 6.96 16.82 19.29
C MET A 81 8.41 17.04 18.87
N LEU A 82 8.80 16.55 17.69
CA LEU A 82 10.16 16.80 17.17
C LEU A 82 10.40 18.28 16.88
N GLY A 83 9.38 19.00 16.43
CA GLY A 83 9.44 20.46 16.24
C GLY A 83 9.63 21.23 17.55
N GLU A 84 8.96 20.80 18.63
CA GLU A 84 9.14 21.36 19.97
C GLU A 84 10.54 21.08 20.53
N ILE A 85 11.07 19.87 20.29
CA ILE A 85 12.34 19.41 20.86
C ILE A 85 13.55 19.93 20.07
N PHE A 86 13.56 19.79 18.74
CA PHE A 86 14.70 20.11 17.88
C PHE A 86 14.57 21.45 17.16
N GLY A 87 13.39 22.07 17.20
CA GLY A 87 13.10 23.31 16.50
C GLY A 87 12.75 23.10 15.02
N PHE A 88 12.37 24.21 14.39
CA PHE A 88 12.00 24.27 12.98
C PHE A 88 12.37 25.62 12.37
N THR A 89 12.36 25.70 11.04
CA THR A 89 12.46 26.94 10.26
C THR A 89 11.24 27.09 9.36
N LEU A 90 10.97 28.29 8.85
CA LEU A 90 9.91 28.47 7.85
C LEU A 90 10.50 28.39 6.44
N ASN A 91 9.84 27.62 5.57
CA ASN A 91 10.19 27.60 4.16
C ASN A 91 9.63 28.85 3.42
N LYS A 92 9.93 28.97 2.13
CA LYS A 92 9.49 30.12 1.29
C LYS A 92 7.98 30.28 1.18
N LYS A 93 7.21 29.23 1.50
CA LYS A 93 5.75 29.26 1.50
C LYS A 93 5.15 29.50 2.87
N GLY A 94 5.99 29.69 3.92
CA GLY A 94 5.56 29.93 5.29
C GLY A 94 5.26 28.66 6.10
N PHE A 95 5.52 27.46 5.59
CA PHE A 95 5.33 26.21 6.33
C PHE A 95 6.57 25.87 7.18
N LYS A 96 6.31 25.27 8.35
CA LYS A 96 7.34 24.78 9.28
C LYS A 96 8.07 23.58 8.70
N VAL A 97 9.39 23.64 8.70
CA VAL A 97 10.30 22.55 8.34
C VAL A 97 11.12 22.20 9.56
N LEU A 98 11.10 20.95 9.99
CA LEU A 98 11.88 20.45 11.12
C LEU A 98 13.37 20.74 10.93
N ASN A 99 14.09 20.84 12.05
CA ASN A 99 15.54 20.85 12.06
C ASN A 99 16.07 19.75 11.13
N PRO A 100 17.09 20.01 10.29
CA PRO A 100 17.64 19.00 9.37
C PRO A 100 18.10 17.71 10.03
N ALA A 101 18.37 17.72 11.32
CA ALA A 101 18.77 16.53 12.08
C ALA A 101 17.66 15.49 12.25
N VAL A 102 16.38 15.86 12.03
CA VAL A 102 15.24 14.96 12.28
C VAL A 102 14.17 14.99 11.18
N ARG A 103 13.58 13.85 10.88
CA ARG A 103 12.41 13.66 10.00
C ARG A 103 11.57 12.51 10.52
N VAL A 104 10.39 12.32 9.92
CA VAL A 104 9.47 11.23 10.25
C VAL A 104 9.20 10.38 9.01
N ILE A 105 9.03 9.06 9.19
CA ILE A 105 8.53 8.16 8.15
C ILE A 105 7.40 7.30 8.71
N GLN A 106 6.25 7.32 8.08
CA GLN A 106 5.14 6.41 8.39
C GLN A 106 5.10 5.25 7.41
N GLY A 107 5.15 4.02 7.90
CA GLY A 107 5.14 2.80 7.09
C GLY A 107 3.91 1.93 7.28
N ASP A 108 3.23 2.05 8.42
CA ASP A 108 2.02 1.28 8.71
C ASP A 108 0.74 2.01 8.28
N GLY A 109 -0.24 1.27 7.78
CA GLY A 109 -1.56 1.78 7.41
C GLY A 109 -1.58 2.77 6.24
N ILE A 110 -0.51 2.87 5.46
CA ILE A 110 -0.40 3.83 4.35
C ILE A 110 -1.17 3.35 3.12
N THR A 111 -2.07 4.22 2.69
CA THR A 111 -2.87 4.11 1.45
C THR A 111 -2.95 5.51 0.82
N PRO A 112 -3.37 5.65 -0.46
CA PRO A 112 -3.62 6.97 -1.05
C PRO A 112 -4.57 7.85 -0.23
N GLU A 113 -5.51 7.23 0.48
CA GLU A 113 -6.46 7.90 1.37
C GLU A 113 -5.77 8.47 2.61
N THR A 114 -5.01 7.63 3.34
CA THR A 114 -4.31 8.07 4.55
C THR A 114 -3.23 9.10 4.23
N ILE A 115 -2.54 9.02 3.08
CA ILE A 115 -1.61 10.05 2.62
C ILE A 115 -2.33 11.40 2.46
N ARG A 116 -3.51 11.42 1.81
CA ARG A 116 -4.29 12.66 1.64
C ARG A 116 -4.69 13.27 2.99
N ILE A 117 -5.13 12.45 3.93
CA ILE A 117 -5.49 12.88 5.29
C ILE A 117 -4.27 13.47 6.01
N LEU A 118 -3.14 12.78 5.97
CA LEU A 118 -1.90 13.21 6.62
C LEU A 118 -1.38 14.54 6.04
N LEU A 119 -1.34 14.66 4.71
CA LEU A 119 -0.91 15.90 4.05
C LEU A 119 -1.84 17.07 4.39
N GLY A 120 -3.16 16.86 4.41
CA GLY A 120 -4.12 17.88 4.84
C GLY A 120 -3.91 18.32 6.28
N ARG A 121 -3.69 17.38 7.21
CA ARG A 121 -3.42 17.71 8.62
C ARG A 121 -2.09 18.46 8.81
N LEU A 122 -1.04 18.08 8.09
CA LEU A 122 0.22 18.84 8.10
C LEU A 122 -0.02 20.29 7.64
N GLU A 123 -0.75 20.48 6.54
CA GLU A 123 -1.09 21.78 6.00
C GLU A 123 -1.90 22.62 7.01
N ASP A 124 -2.95 22.06 7.60
CA ASP A 124 -3.81 22.71 8.60
C ASP A 124 -3.02 23.19 9.83
N GLN A 125 -1.97 22.46 10.21
CA GLN A 125 -1.09 22.80 11.34
C GLN A 125 0.13 23.63 10.94
N GLY A 126 0.23 24.00 9.67
CA GLY A 126 1.31 24.81 9.13
C GLY A 126 2.66 24.07 8.98
N TRP A 127 2.65 22.74 8.89
CA TRP A 127 3.83 21.92 8.64
C TRP A 127 4.03 21.64 7.15
N SER A 128 5.27 21.71 6.70
CA SER A 128 5.63 21.30 5.34
C SER A 128 5.53 19.79 5.16
N ALA A 129 5.04 19.33 4.00
CA ALA A 129 5.01 17.93 3.62
C ALA A 129 6.40 17.25 3.62
N GLU A 130 7.48 18.01 3.48
CA GLU A 130 8.86 17.51 3.49
C GLU A 130 9.33 16.94 4.84
N ASN A 131 8.55 17.13 5.91
CA ASN A 131 8.84 16.57 7.23
C ASN A 131 8.48 15.09 7.35
N LEU A 132 7.61 14.58 6.47
CA LEU A 132 7.04 13.24 6.57
C LEU A 132 7.24 12.47 5.26
N ALA A 133 7.90 11.33 5.34
CA ALA A 133 7.98 10.35 4.26
C ALA A 133 6.97 9.21 4.47
N PHE A 134 6.62 8.52 3.40
CA PHE A 134 5.67 7.40 3.42
C PHE A 134 6.32 6.13 2.90
N GLY A 135 6.12 5.03 3.66
CA GLY A 135 6.38 3.67 3.19
C GLY A 135 5.06 2.96 2.90
N MET A 136 4.93 2.36 1.73
CA MET A 136 3.74 1.59 1.36
C MET A 136 4.17 0.20 0.88
N GLY A 137 3.97 -0.80 1.71
CA GLY A 137 4.25 -2.20 1.39
C GLY A 137 3.02 -2.94 0.89
N ALA A 138 2.34 -3.65 1.79
CA ALA A 138 1.16 -4.46 1.47
C ALA A 138 0.02 -3.65 0.83
N GLY A 139 -0.17 -2.39 1.22
CA GLY A 139 -1.18 -1.50 0.65
C GLY A 139 -1.00 -1.27 -0.86
N LEU A 140 0.24 -1.30 -1.36
CA LEU A 140 0.56 -1.15 -2.77
C LEU A 140 0.52 -2.48 -3.53
N LEU A 141 1.12 -3.54 -2.98
CA LEU A 141 1.43 -4.77 -3.71
C LEU A 141 0.46 -5.92 -3.43
N GLN A 142 -0.17 -5.95 -2.26
CA GLN A 142 -0.91 -7.12 -1.76
C GLN A 142 -2.36 -6.84 -1.37
N LYS A 143 -2.80 -5.57 -1.33
CA LYS A 143 -4.17 -5.19 -0.98
C LYS A 143 -5.12 -5.30 -2.18
N VAL A 144 -4.93 -6.30 -3.00
CA VAL A 144 -5.81 -6.64 -4.10
C VAL A 144 -6.77 -7.75 -3.64
N ASN A 145 -8.00 -7.72 -4.14
CA ASN A 145 -8.98 -8.75 -3.91
C ASN A 145 -9.77 -9.02 -5.21
N ARG A 146 -10.39 -10.19 -5.29
CA ARG A 146 -11.14 -10.62 -6.46
C ARG A 146 -12.44 -9.84 -6.68
N ASP A 147 -12.98 -9.20 -5.64
CA ASP A 147 -14.33 -8.65 -5.67
C ASP A 147 -14.37 -7.24 -6.26
N THR A 148 -13.32 -6.47 -6.11
CA THR A 148 -13.22 -5.10 -6.68
C THR A 148 -13.46 -5.08 -8.19
N LEU A 149 -12.81 -5.99 -8.92
CA LEU A 149 -12.99 -6.14 -10.37
C LEU A 149 -13.89 -7.34 -10.74
N ARG A 150 -14.55 -7.93 -9.75
CA ARG A 150 -15.48 -9.06 -9.91
C ARG A 150 -14.85 -10.30 -10.55
N PHE A 151 -13.61 -10.61 -10.24
CA PHE A 151 -12.91 -11.82 -10.66
C PHE A 151 -13.44 -13.05 -9.91
N ALA A 152 -14.69 -13.41 -10.18
CA ALA A 152 -15.33 -14.57 -9.58
C ALA A 152 -15.51 -15.67 -10.62
N MET A 153 -15.21 -16.91 -10.24
CA MET A 153 -15.47 -18.09 -11.05
C MET A 153 -16.78 -18.73 -10.58
N LYS A 154 -17.67 -19.00 -11.51
CA LYS A 154 -18.94 -19.71 -11.29
C LYS A 154 -19.18 -20.70 -12.40
N ALA A 155 -19.70 -21.88 -12.04
CA ALA A 155 -20.27 -22.79 -13.02
C ALA A 155 -21.46 -22.11 -13.69
N ASN A 156 -21.51 -22.12 -15.03
CA ASN A 156 -22.54 -21.47 -15.84
C ASN A 156 -23.31 -22.44 -16.74
N ALA A 157 -22.83 -23.66 -16.89
CA ALA A 157 -23.49 -24.71 -17.63
C ALA A 157 -23.13 -26.09 -17.07
N ARG A 158 -23.99 -27.05 -17.21
CA ARG A 158 -23.76 -28.50 -16.99
C ARG A 158 -24.18 -29.27 -18.22
N GLN A 159 -23.54 -30.40 -18.47
CA GLN A 159 -23.95 -31.36 -19.46
C GLN A 159 -24.69 -32.55 -18.76
N ASP A 160 -25.79 -33.00 -19.31
CA ASP A 160 -26.47 -34.18 -18.83
C ASP A 160 -25.88 -35.46 -19.44
N ALA A 161 -26.42 -36.62 -19.05
CA ALA A 161 -25.95 -37.92 -19.52
C ALA A 161 -26.15 -38.12 -21.04
N ASP A 162 -27.12 -37.43 -21.62
CA ASP A 162 -27.45 -37.50 -23.05
C ASP A 162 -26.63 -36.48 -23.88
N GLY A 163 -25.71 -35.74 -23.24
CA GLY A 163 -24.85 -34.76 -23.90
C GLY A 163 -25.46 -33.36 -24.06
N ASN A 164 -26.66 -33.11 -23.54
CA ASN A 164 -27.33 -31.82 -23.67
C ASN A 164 -26.79 -30.81 -22.64
N TRP A 165 -26.57 -29.57 -23.09
CA TRP A 165 -26.09 -28.49 -22.23
C TRP A 165 -27.24 -27.70 -21.60
N HIS A 166 -27.23 -27.65 -20.28
CA HIS A 166 -28.17 -26.88 -19.47
C HIS A 166 -27.44 -25.67 -18.84
N GLY A 167 -28.01 -24.48 -19.05
CA GLY A 167 -27.48 -23.27 -18.41
C GLY A 167 -27.87 -23.23 -16.93
N ILE A 168 -26.87 -22.96 -16.08
CA ILE A 168 -27.06 -22.76 -14.66
C ILE A 168 -26.50 -21.38 -14.26
N ASN A 169 -27.07 -20.77 -13.24
CA ASN A 169 -26.60 -19.49 -12.74
C ASN A 169 -27.02 -19.25 -11.28
N LYS A 170 -26.28 -18.40 -10.60
CA LYS A 170 -26.71 -17.80 -9.35
C LYS A 170 -27.43 -16.48 -9.65
N ASN A 171 -28.59 -16.28 -9.05
CA ASN A 171 -29.38 -15.04 -9.19
C ASN A 171 -30.11 -14.72 -7.87
N PRO A 172 -29.39 -14.27 -6.82
CA PRO A 172 -30.00 -14.01 -5.52
C PRO A 172 -30.86 -12.75 -5.56
N LYS A 173 -32.09 -12.86 -5.04
CA LYS A 173 -33.02 -11.72 -4.94
C LYS A 173 -32.51 -10.62 -4.01
N THR A 174 -31.74 -11.01 -2.98
CA THR A 174 -31.18 -10.10 -1.97
C THR A 174 -29.97 -9.27 -2.45
N ASP A 175 -29.36 -9.68 -3.56
CA ASP A 175 -28.21 -8.98 -4.14
C ASP A 175 -28.11 -9.28 -5.64
N PRO A 176 -28.86 -8.55 -6.49
CA PRO A 176 -28.82 -8.70 -7.94
C PRO A 176 -27.42 -8.51 -8.55
N GLY A 177 -26.54 -7.72 -7.88
CA GLY A 177 -25.14 -7.51 -8.30
C GLY A 177 -24.31 -8.77 -8.30
N LYS A 178 -24.75 -9.82 -7.58
CA LYS A 178 -24.13 -11.16 -7.55
C LYS A 178 -24.69 -12.15 -8.56
N ALA A 179 -25.57 -11.73 -9.46
CA ALA A 179 -26.05 -12.58 -10.54
C ALA A 179 -24.87 -13.07 -11.40
N SER A 180 -24.88 -14.34 -11.74
CA SER A 180 -23.87 -14.93 -12.63
C SER A 180 -24.42 -15.20 -14.02
N LYS A 181 -23.54 -15.24 -15.01
CA LYS A 181 -23.94 -15.54 -16.40
C LYS A 181 -24.41 -16.99 -16.52
N ARG A 182 -25.40 -17.20 -17.35
CA ARG A 182 -26.01 -18.52 -17.62
C ARG A 182 -25.56 -19.04 -18.97
N TYR A 183 -25.46 -20.34 -19.15
CA TYR A 183 -24.95 -21.05 -20.31
C TYR A 183 -23.44 -20.89 -20.54
N ARG A 184 -22.86 -21.74 -21.38
CA ARG A 184 -21.49 -21.53 -21.89
C ARG A 184 -21.41 -20.16 -22.56
N GLN A 185 -20.30 -19.48 -22.35
CA GLN A 185 -20.13 -18.09 -22.80
C GLN A 185 -19.16 -18.02 -23.98
N ALA A 186 -19.40 -17.05 -24.85
CA ALA A 186 -18.42 -16.48 -25.78
C ALA A 186 -18.25 -14.99 -25.48
N VAL A 187 -17.18 -14.40 -25.94
CA VAL A 187 -16.96 -12.94 -25.89
C VAL A 187 -16.84 -12.43 -27.32
N ILE A 188 -17.61 -11.43 -27.65
CA ILE A 188 -17.61 -10.75 -28.95
C ILE A 188 -17.27 -9.28 -28.79
N MET A 189 -16.86 -8.63 -29.86
CA MET A 189 -16.76 -7.17 -29.91
C MET A 189 -18.11 -6.59 -30.33
N GLU A 190 -18.68 -5.70 -29.51
CA GLU A 190 -19.91 -5.00 -29.80
C GLU A 190 -19.77 -3.51 -29.43
N ASN A 191 -20.01 -2.62 -30.39
CA ASN A 191 -19.87 -1.16 -30.21
C ASN A 191 -18.50 -0.74 -29.64
N GLY A 192 -17.43 -1.41 -30.04
CA GLY A 192 -16.06 -1.12 -29.57
C GLY A 192 -15.71 -1.67 -28.19
N ALA A 193 -16.58 -2.45 -27.55
CA ALA A 193 -16.36 -3.05 -26.24
C ALA A 193 -16.55 -4.58 -26.26
N PRO A 194 -15.79 -5.34 -25.45
CA PRO A 194 -15.99 -6.78 -25.33
C PRO A 194 -17.26 -7.08 -24.52
N VAL A 195 -18.16 -7.88 -25.10
CA VAL A 195 -19.43 -8.27 -24.48
C VAL A 195 -19.51 -9.80 -24.42
N ALA A 196 -19.88 -10.33 -23.25
CA ALA A 196 -20.12 -11.76 -23.08
C ALA A 196 -21.55 -12.12 -23.51
N VAL A 197 -21.65 -13.13 -24.37
CA VAL A 197 -22.92 -13.66 -24.88
C VAL A 197 -22.97 -15.18 -24.63
N PRO A 198 -24.17 -15.80 -24.52
CA PRO A 198 -24.26 -17.26 -24.52
C PRO A 198 -23.67 -17.83 -25.81
N LEU A 199 -22.86 -18.89 -25.71
CA LEU A 199 -22.22 -19.50 -26.87
C LEU A 199 -23.24 -19.94 -27.94
N LYS A 200 -24.42 -20.38 -27.53
CA LYS A 200 -25.53 -20.74 -28.45
C LYS A 200 -26.03 -19.57 -29.29
N ASP A 201 -25.82 -18.36 -28.85
CA ASP A 201 -26.29 -17.12 -29.51
C ASP A 201 -25.12 -16.45 -30.28
N LEU A 202 -23.95 -17.11 -30.38
CA LEU A 202 -22.77 -16.56 -31.06
C LEU A 202 -23.01 -16.31 -32.56
N GLY A 203 -23.66 -17.27 -33.26
CA GLY A 203 -23.80 -17.23 -34.71
C GLY A 203 -22.45 -17.23 -35.40
N ASP A 204 -22.34 -16.46 -36.49
CA ASP A 204 -21.11 -16.32 -37.29
C ASP A 204 -20.11 -15.29 -36.71
N ARG A 205 -20.38 -14.74 -35.54
CA ARG A 205 -19.49 -13.73 -34.91
C ARG A 205 -18.21 -14.39 -34.35
N GLU A 206 -17.11 -13.66 -34.45
CA GLU A 206 -15.83 -14.12 -33.88
C GLU A 206 -15.94 -14.23 -32.35
N ASN A 207 -15.53 -15.38 -31.80
CA ASN A 207 -15.31 -15.53 -30.38
C ASN A 207 -13.90 -15.07 -30.00
N LEU A 208 -13.80 -14.01 -29.22
CA LEU A 208 -12.51 -13.44 -28.76
C LEU A 208 -11.83 -14.32 -27.68
N MET A 209 -12.59 -15.27 -27.08
CA MET A 209 -11.98 -16.21 -26.13
C MET A 209 -11.14 -17.24 -26.86
N LYS A 210 -9.89 -17.37 -26.47
CA LYS A 210 -8.96 -18.38 -27.00
C LYS A 210 -8.64 -19.39 -25.89
N PRO A 211 -8.55 -20.70 -26.20
CA PRO A 211 -8.00 -21.65 -25.24
C PRO A 211 -6.50 -21.35 -25.05
N VAL A 212 -6.09 -21.13 -23.81
CA VAL A 212 -4.69 -20.82 -23.46
C VAL A 212 -3.99 -22.01 -22.80
N TRP A 213 -4.76 -22.93 -22.27
CA TRP A 213 -4.30 -24.17 -21.64
C TRP A 213 -5.31 -25.28 -21.90
N GLN A 214 -4.86 -26.45 -22.30
CA GLN A 214 -5.70 -27.62 -22.50
C GLN A 214 -4.89 -28.90 -22.31
N ASP A 215 -5.45 -29.86 -21.58
CA ASP A 215 -4.94 -31.22 -21.41
C ASP A 215 -3.46 -31.32 -20.98
N GLY A 216 -3.02 -30.36 -20.15
CA GLY A 216 -1.64 -30.30 -19.67
C GLY A 216 -0.71 -29.43 -20.53
N GLU A 217 -1.19 -28.88 -21.65
CA GLU A 217 -0.39 -28.09 -22.56
C GLU A 217 -0.74 -26.60 -22.53
N LEU A 218 0.29 -25.75 -22.51
CA LEU A 218 0.17 -24.31 -22.69
C LEU A 218 0.06 -24.00 -24.19
N LEU A 219 -1.13 -23.55 -24.63
CA LEU A 219 -1.40 -23.29 -26.06
C LEU A 219 -1.01 -21.88 -26.49
N VAL A 220 -0.98 -20.94 -25.53
CA VAL A 220 -0.63 -19.54 -25.77
C VAL A 220 0.20 -19.03 -24.61
N ASP A 221 1.37 -18.47 -24.88
CA ASP A 221 2.28 -17.90 -23.91
C ASP A 221 2.51 -16.40 -24.24
N TRP A 222 1.62 -15.55 -23.75
CA TRP A 222 1.75 -14.10 -23.90
C TRP A 222 2.67 -13.51 -22.84
N THR A 223 3.59 -12.69 -23.28
CA THR A 223 4.41 -11.90 -22.37
C THR A 223 3.55 -10.82 -21.68
N LEU A 224 3.99 -10.36 -20.51
CA LEU A 224 3.32 -9.27 -19.80
C LEU A 224 3.33 -7.97 -20.64
N ALA A 225 4.35 -7.75 -21.48
CA ALA A 225 4.43 -6.60 -22.39
C ALA A 225 3.28 -6.63 -23.41
N GLU A 226 3.05 -7.77 -24.07
CA GLU A 226 1.94 -7.95 -25.03
C GLU A 226 0.57 -7.77 -24.38
N ILE A 227 0.40 -8.27 -23.14
CA ILE A 227 -0.86 -8.09 -22.38
C ILE A 227 -1.10 -6.61 -22.05
N ARG A 228 -0.05 -5.87 -21.64
CA ARG A 228 -0.13 -4.43 -21.37
C ARG A 228 -0.41 -3.61 -22.62
N GLU A 229 0.24 -3.89 -23.72
CA GLU A 229 0.00 -3.24 -25.00
C GLU A 229 -1.45 -3.42 -25.44
N ARG A 230 -1.98 -4.65 -25.38
CA ARG A 230 -3.36 -4.96 -25.70
C ARG A 230 -4.37 -4.26 -24.77
N ALA A 231 -4.06 -4.15 -23.48
CA ALA A 231 -4.92 -3.44 -22.52
C ALA A 231 -4.95 -1.94 -22.77
N ASN A 232 -3.85 -1.34 -23.25
CA ASN A 232 -3.72 0.09 -23.51
C ASN A 232 -4.17 0.52 -24.92
N SER A 233 -4.36 -0.43 -25.85
CA SER A 233 -4.80 -0.15 -27.23
C SER A 233 -6.31 -0.03 -27.40
N ARG A 234 -7.07 0.17 -26.29
CA ARG A 234 -8.54 0.28 -26.27
C ARG A 234 -8.99 1.69 -25.96
#